data_f0f554e467a930eb5f9ff48931af002a
#
_entry.id   f0f554e467a930eb5f9ff48931af002a
#
_cell.length_a   1.000
_cell.length_b   1.000
_cell.length_c   1.000
_cell.angle_alpha   90.00
_cell.angle_beta   90.00
_cell.angle_gamma   90.00
#
_symmetry.space_group_name_H-M   'P 1'
#
loop_
_entity.id
_entity.type
_entity.pdbx_description
1 polymer ?
#
loop_
_entity_poly.entity_id
_entity_poly.type
_entity_poly.pdbx_seq_one_letter_code
_entity_poly.pdbx_strand_id
1 'polypeptide(L)'
;NSTAFTFIINHEPVNNNKSLQIFTKHGPLAFLPLSKFQTSIVFSINKKSFIRSDSEVYDLFKKYNKIYKKIKFSKIEKVELKFEVARHYYHDEILLFGDSLHQIHPLAGQGFNMTIRDLQILINEIIKIKDLGLTINKNLLKEFQTKTKSYNFLYSNSINLIESFFKIDN
;
A
#
# COMPACT_ATOMS: atom_id res chain seq x y z
N ASN A 1 -7.63 6.98 -9.49
CA ASN A 1 -7.11 5.80 -10.20
C ASN A 1 -5.66 6.04 -10.62
N SER A 2 -4.74 5.20 -10.18
CA SER A 2 -3.31 5.22 -10.50
C SER A 2 -2.84 3.81 -10.85
N THR A 3 -1.65 3.73 -11.47
CA THR A 3 -1.00 2.47 -11.78
C THR A 3 0.33 2.43 -11.03
N ALA A 4 0.60 1.35 -10.29
CA ALA A 4 1.92 1.09 -9.75
C ALA A 4 2.77 0.38 -10.80
N PHE A 5 3.94 0.93 -11.04
CA PHE A 5 4.99 0.34 -11.84
C PHE A 5 6.06 -0.15 -10.88
N THR A 6 6.32 -1.45 -10.89
CA THR A 6 7.30 -2.07 -9.99
C THR A 6 8.42 -2.68 -10.80
N PHE A 7 9.65 -2.44 -10.40
CA PHE A 7 10.85 -3.00 -11.04
C PHE A 7 12.03 -2.99 -10.07
N ILE A 8 13.02 -3.80 -10.36
CA ILE A 8 14.28 -3.82 -9.62
C ILE A 8 15.35 -3.08 -10.41
N ILE A 9 16.13 -2.29 -9.72
CA ILE A 9 17.36 -1.72 -10.25
C ILE A 9 18.58 -2.42 -9.65
N ASN A 10 19.51 -2.83 -10.50
CA ASN A 10 20.88 -3.19 -10.11
C ASN A 10 21.76 -1.94 -10.29
N HIS A 11 22.59 -1.63 -9.32
CA HIS A 11 23.37 -0.41 -9.26
C HIS A 11 24.75 -0.64 -8.64
N GLU A 12 25.64 0.35 -8.70
CA GLU A 12 26.90 0.32 -7.96
C GLU A 12 26.65 0.14 -6.45
N PRO A 13 27.58 -0.47 -5.71
CA PRO A 13 27.41 -0.68 -4.28
C PRO A 13 27.30 0.65 -3.52
N VAL A 14 26.26 0.75 -2.71
CA VAL A 14 26.01 1.89 -1.82
C VAL A 14 25.62 1.40 -0.44
N ASN A 15 25.68 2.27 0.55
CA ASN A 15 25.11 2.00 1.87
C ASN A 15 23.58 2.06 1.80
N ASN A 16 22.97 0.96 1.39
CA ASN A 16 21.56 0.83 1.02
C ASN A 16 20.72 0.24 2.15
N ASN A 17 20.62 0.96 3.26
CA ASN A 17 19.98 0.48 4.50
C ASN A 17 18.75 1.28 4.91
N LYS A 18 18.28 2.22 4.09
CA LYS A 18 17.10 3.05 4.38
C LYS A 18 16.14 3.04 3.20
N SER A 19 14.88 2.75 3.47
CA SER A 19 13.82 3.00 2.51
C SER A 19 13.57 4.51 2.39
N LEU A 20 13.33 4.96 1.17
CA LEU A 20 13.01 6.35 0.85
C LEU A 20 11.73 6.39 0.03
N GLN A 21 10.88 7.35 0.32
CA GLN A 21 9.74 7.68 -0.52
C GLN A 21 9.76 9.17 -0.82
N ILE A 22 9.60 9.52 -2.07
CA ILE A 22 9.46 10.90 -2.53
C ILE A 22 8.10 11.09 -3.21
N PHE A 23 7.50 12.23 -2.99
CA PHE A 23 6.28 12.62 -3.68
C PHE A 23 6.65 13.44 -4.90
N THR A 24 6.31 12.91 -6.07
CA THR A 24 6.53 13.59 -7.34
C THR A 24 5.22 14.12 -7.88
N LYS A 25 5.25 15.03 -8.84
CA LYS A 25 4.04 15.51 -9.52
C LYS A 25 3.25 14.39 -10.24
N HIS A 26 3.86 13.25 -10.50
CA HIS A 26 3.22 12.09 -11.13
C HIS A 26 2.63 11.13 -10.09
N GLY A 27 3.09 11.23 -8.84
CA GLY A 27 2.70 10.39 -7.71
C GLY A 27 3.89 9.93 -6.87
N PRO A 28 3.67 9.12 -5.84
CA PRO A 28 4.72 8.64 -4.95
C PRO A 28 5.67 7.66 -5.63
N LEU A 29 6.96 7.86 -5.42
CA LEU A 29 8.05 7.01 -5.84
C LEU A 29 8.80 6.48 -4.62
N ALA A 30 8.79 5.17 -4.41
CA ALA A 30 9.47 4.51 -3.31
C ALA A 30 10.71 3.77 -3.78
N PHE A 31 11.75 3.83 -2.97
CA PHE A 31 13.02 3.13 -3.09
C PHE A 31 13.14 2.18 -1.91
N LEU A 32 13.08 0.88 -2.17
CA LEU A 32 13.07 -0.18 -1.16
C LEU A 32 14.34 -1.02 -1.29
N PRO A 33 15.33 -0.81 -0.41
CA PRO A 33 16.58 -1.55 -0.46
C PRO A 33 16.39 -3.06 -0.35
N LEU A 34 17.01 -3.82 -1.27
CA LEU A 34 17.07 -5.28 -1.21
C LEU A 34 18.47 -5.75 -0.79
N SER A 35 19.49 -5.06 -1.28
CA SER A 35 20.89 -5.33 -0.96
C SER A 35 21.74 -4.09 -1.21
N LYS A 36 23.06 -4.21 -0.99
CA LYS A 36 24.02 -3.14 -1.35
C LYS A 36 24.04 -2.81 -2.84
N PHE A 37 23.53 -3.71 -3.70
CA PHE A 37 23.60 -3.63 -5.17
C PHE A 37 22.23 -3.57 -5.83
N GLN A 38 21.14 -3.76 -5.06
CA GLN A 38 19.78 -3.89 -5.58
C GLN A 38 18.79 -3.08 -4.77
N THR A 39 17.87 -2.44 -5.46
CA THR A 39 16.75 -1.70 -4.88
C THR A 39 15.49 -2.00 -5.66
N SER A 40 14.43 -2.35 -4.98
CA SER A 40 13.09 -2.42 -5.56
C SER A 40 12.50 -1.02 -5.65
N ILE A 41 11.91 -0.71 -6.79
CA ILE A 41 11.26 0.56 -7.07
C ILE A 41 9.76 0.32 -7.18
N VAL A 42 8.99 1.17 -6.51
CA VAL A 42 7.54 1.22 -6.65
C VAL A 42 7.17 2.66 -7.02
N PHE A 43 6.74 2.85 -8.25
CA PHE A 43 6.34 4.16 -8.74
C PHE A 43 4.84 4.17 -9.04
N SER A 44 4.06 4.78 -8.17
CA SER A 44 2.62 4.95 -8.36
C SER A 44 2.36 6.19 -9.20
N ILE A 45 1.90 5.99 -10.42
CA ILE A 45 1.69 7.08 -11.37
C ILE A 45 0.19 7.28 -11.60
N ASN A 46 -0.26 8.52 -11.50
CA ASN A 46 -1.64 8.91 -11.75
C ASN A 46 -2.00 8.65 -13.22
N LYS A 47 -3.18 8.11 -13.51
CA LYS A 47 -3.68 7.89 -14.90
C LYS A 47 -3.75 9.16 -15.74
N LYS A 48 -3.77 10.36 -15.13
CA LYS A 48 -3.66 11.64 -15.86
C LYS A 48 -2.27 11.87 -16.49
N SER A 49 -1.24 11.21 -15.99
CA SER A 49 0.10 11.24 -16.57
C SER A 49 0.18 10.20 -17.68
N PHE A 50 -0.21 10.54 -18.89
CA PHE A 50 -0.26 9.63 -20.05
C PHE A 50 1.10 8.93 -20.29
N ILE A 51 1.34 7.81 -19.60
CA ILE A 51 2.50 6.94 -19.80
C ILE A 51 2.12 5.92 -20.88
N ARG A 52 2.86 5.92 -21.98
CA ARG A 52 2.61 5.08 -23.16
C ARG A 52 3.51 3.85 -23.21
N SER A 53 4.70 3.91 -22.60
CA SER A 53 5.71 2.86 -22.68
C SER A 53 6.48 2.68 -21.39
N ASP A 54 7.11 1.51 -21.23
CA ASP A 54 8.00 1.23 -20.10
C ASP A 54 9.24 2.13 -20.11
N SER A 55 9.72 2.55 -21.30
CA SER A 55 10.83 3.49 -21.42
C SER A 55 10.53 4.83 -20.77
N GLU A 56 9.32 5.35 -20.93
CA GLU A 56 8.90 6.61 -20.28
C GLU A 56 8.93 6.50 -18.74
N VAL A 57 8.57 5.33 -18.19
CA VAL A 57 8.67 5.09 -16.75
C VAL A 57 10.11 5.12 -16.27
N TYR A 58 11.02 4.47 -17.01
CA TYR A 58 12.45 4.50 -16.68
C TYR A 58 13.03 5.91 -16.77
N ASP A 59 12.62 6.70 -17.75
CA ASP A 59 13.13 8.06 -17.93
C ASP A 59 12.60 8.99 -16.84
N LEU A 60 11.33 8.84 -16.45
CA LEU A 60 10.79 9.52 -15.27
C LEU A 60 11.52 9.11 -13.99
N PHE A 61 11.77 7.83 -13.79
CA PHE A 61 12.54 7.35 -12.64
C PHE A 61 13.95 7.97 -12.63
N LYS A 62 14.67 7.96 -13.74
CA LYS A 62 16.02 8.57 -13.86
C LYS A 62 16.00 10.04 -13.45
N LYS A 63 14.97 10.79 -13.82
CA LYS A 63 14.81 12.21 -13.46
C LYS A 63 14.78 12.44 -11.95
N TYR A 64 14.14 11.53 -11.20
CA TYR A 64 14.01 11.63 -9.75
C TYR A 64 15.10 10.89 -8.97
N ASN A 65 15.79 9.96 -9.61
CA ASN A 65 16.87 9.22 -8.98
C ASN A 65 18.14 10.09 -8.87
N LYS A 66 18.50 10.42 -7.63
CA LYS A 66 19.74 11.16 -7.30
C LYS A 66 20.75 10.30 -6.53
N ILE A 67 20.43 9.02 -6.28
CA ILE A 67 21.18 8.16 -5.37
C ILE A 67 22.00 7.12 -6.11
N TYR A 68 21.37 6.41 -7.06
CA TYR A 68 21.94 5.23 -7.67
C TYR A 68 22.60 5.55 -9.02
N LYS A 69 23.80 4.97 -9.24
CA LYS A 69 24.59 5.12 -10.47
C LYS A 69 24.73 3.78 -11.19
N LYS A 70 25.04 3.82 -12.50
CA LYS A 70 25.24 2.65 -13.38
C LYS A 70 24.09 1.64 -13.30
N ILE A 71 22.88 2.13 -13.48
CA ILE A 71 21.65 1.38 -13.28
C ILE A 71 21.39 0.43 -14.45
N LYS A 72 21.06 -0.83 -14.07
CA LYS A 72 20.42 -1.80 -14.97
C LYS A 72 19.01 -2.08 -14.45
N PHE A 73 18.02 -1.97 -15.32
CA PHE A 73 16.61 -2.17 -14.99
C PHE A 73 16.19 -3.61 -15.21
N SER A 74 15.37 -4.17 -14.31
CA SER A 74 14.57 -5.36 -14.60
C SER A 74 13.35 -4.99 -15.46
N LYS A 75 12.60 -5.99 -15.92
CA LYS A 75 11.28 -5.80 -16.54
C LYS A 75 10.34 -5.08 -15.56
N ILE A 76 9.49 -4.21 -16.08
CA ILE A 76 8.42 -3.55 -15.30
C ILE A 76 7.24 -4.49 -15.17
N GLU A 77 6.73 -4.58 -13.96
CA GLU A 77 5.40 -5.12 -13.65
C GLU A 77 4.43 -3.97 -13.37
N LYS A 78 3.19 -4.13 -13.86
CA LYS A 78 2.14 -3.10 -13.75
C LYS A 78 0.99 -3.63 -12.93
N VAL A 79 0.58 -2.87 -11.92
CA VAL A 79 -0.57 -3.18 -11.07
C VAL A 79 -1.50 -1.97 -11.04
N GLU A 80 -2.76 -2.17 -11.44
CA GLU A 80 -3.76 -1.11 -11.28
C GLU A 80 -4.09 -0.95 -9.80
N LEU A 81 -3.95 0.28 -9.31
CA LEU A 81 -4.29 0.62 -7.94
C LEU A 81 -5.74 1.09 -7.90
N LYS A 82 -6.52 0.41 -7.07
CA LYS A 82 -7.88 0.79 -6.74
C LYS A 82 -7.92 1.26 -5.29
N PHE A 83 -8.81 2.20 -5.03
CA PHE A 83 -9.15 2.56 -3.66
C PHE A 83 -10.55 2.04 -3.39
N GLU A 84 -10.63 1.02 -2.58
CA GLU A 84 -11.88 0.38 -2.24
C GLU A 84 -11.89 0.03 -0.74
N VAL A 85 -12.96 0.37 -0.06
CA VAL A 85 -13.22 -0.07 1.32
C VAL A 85 -14.60 -0.69 1.36
N ALA A 86 -14.68 -1.92 1.83
CA ALA A 86 -15.93 -2.64 1.89
C ALA A 86 -16.93 -1.94 2.82
N ARG A 87 -18.20 -1.86 2.42
CA ARG A 87 -19.28 -1.32 3.25
C ARG A 87 -19.71 -2.29 4.34
N HIS A 88 -19.68 -3.58 4.03
CA HIS A 88 -19.98 -4.69 4.94
C HIS A 88 -18.73 -5.57 5.03
N TYR A 89 -18.35 -5.93 6.25
CA TYR A 89 -17.12 -6.64 6.54
C TYR A 89 -17.32 -8.16 6.57
N TYR A 90 -18.57 -8.58 6.62
CA TYR A 90 -18.94 -10.00 6.57
C TYR A 90 -20.29 -10.20 5.86
N HIS A 91 -20.46 -11.39 5.34
CA HIS A 91 -21.72 -11.88 4.79
C HIS A 91 -21.90 -13.32 5.29
N ASP A 92 -23.02 -13.59 5.94
CA ASP A 92 -23.28 -14.83 6.67
C ASP A 92 -22.15 -15.18 7.65
N GLU A 93 -21.38 -16.22 7.40
CA GLU A 93 -20.24 -16.67 8.21
C GLU A 93 -18.89 -16.36 7.57
N ILE A 94 -18.87 -15.63 6.44
CA ILE A 94 -17.67 -15.26 5.70
C ILE A 94 -17.24 -13.87 6.12
N LEU A 95 -16.03 -13.74 6.65
CA LEU A 95 -15.39 -12.47 6.97
C LEU A 95 -14.49 -12.03 5.81
N LEU A 96 -14.64 -10.78 5.36
CA LEU A 96 -13.65 -10.12 4.52
C LEU A 96 -12.48 -9.68 5.38
N PHE A 97 -11.26 -9.87 4.90
CA PHE A 97 -10.06 -9.53 5.67
C PHE A 97 -8.91 -9.09 4.74
N GLY A 98 -8.03 -8.19 5.23
CA GLY A 98 -6.91 -7.67 4.44
C GLY A 98 -7.36 -6.89 3.20
N ASP A 99 -6.76 -7.15 2.05
CA ASP A 99 -7.04 -6.44 0.80
C ASP A 99 -8.47 -6.66 0.29
N SER A 100 -9.15 -7.75 0.67
CA SER A 100 -10.57 -7.94 0.35
C SER A 100 -11.48 -7.00 1.14
N LEU A 101 -11.01 -6.48 2.28
CA LEU A 101 -11.73 -5.55 3.13
C LEU A 101 -11.44 -4.10 2.78
N HIS A 102 -10.16 -3.78 2.59
CA HIS A 102 -9.69 -2.43 2.29
C HIS A 102 -8.48 -2.46 1.36
N GLN A 103 -8.67 -1.95 0.18
CA GLN A 103 -7.61 -1.73 -0.80
C GLN A 103 -7.30 -0.25 -0.87
N ILE A 104 -6.13 0.15 -0.38
CA ILE A 104 -5.71 1.54 -0.32
C ILE A 104 -4.46 1.77 -1.15
N HIS A 105 -4.17 3.04 -1.45
CA HIS A 105 -2.92 3.38 -2.13
C HIS A 105 -1.68 2.90 -1.35
N PRO A 106 -0.65 2.35 -2.03
CA PRO A 106 0.56 1.82 -1.39
C PRO A 106 1.47 2.94 -0.86
N LEU A 107 0.90 3.85 -0.10
CA LEU A 107 1.59 4.95 0.56
C LEU A 107 2.31 4.38 1.79
N ALA A 108 3.63 4.22 1.69
CA ALA A 108 4.48 3.69 2.77
C ALA A 108 4.02 2.34 3.35
N GLY A 109 3.39 1.46 2.55
CA GLY A 109 2.95 0.14 3.00
C GLY A 109 1.78 0.14 4.00
N GLN A 110 0.99 1.20 4.05
CA GLN A 110 -0.05 1.39 5.06
C GLN A 110 -1.18 0.36 5.01
N GLY A 111 -1.48 -0.24 3.85
CA GLY A 111 -2.48 -1.31 3.73
C GLY A 111 -2.15 -2.51 4.61
N PHE A 112 -0.89 -2.93 4.62
CA PHE A 112 -0.42 -4.01 5.49
C PHE A 112 -0.56 -3.65 6.98
N ASN A 113 -0.23 -2.42 7.37
CA ASN A 113 -0.37 -1.96 8.75
C ASN A 113 -1.84 -1.96 9.21
N MET A 114 -2.78 -1.60 8.33
CA MET A 114 -4.22 -1.72 8.61
C MET A 114 -4.61 -3.17 8.86
N THR A 115 -4.16 -4.08 8.01
CA THR A 115 -4.43 -5.52 8.15
C THR A 115 -3.90 -6.09 9.45
N ILE A 116 -2.69 -5.71 9.88
CA ILE A 116 -2.11 -6.15 11.17
C ILE A 116 -2.94 -5.63 12.36
N ARG A 117 -3.37 -4.37 12.31
CA ARG A 117 -4.25 -3.82 13.35
C ARG A 117 -5.60 -4.55 13.40
N ASP A 118 -6.21 -4.78 12.26
CA ASP A 118 -7.49 -5.49 12.17
C ASP A 118 -7.35 -6.93 12.69
N LEU A 119 -6.21 -7.59 12.39
CA LEU A 119 -5.88 -8.91 12.95
C LEU A 119 -5.79 -8.88 14.47
N GLN A 120 -5.14 -7.88 15.05
CA GLN A 120 -5.06 -7.74 16.50
C GLN A 120 -6.44 -7.59 17.15
N ILE A 121 -7.32 -6.80 16.53
CA ILE A 121 -8.69 -6.63 17.01
C ILE A 121 -9.45 -7.96 16.94
N LEU A 122 -9.35 -8.69 15.82
CA LEU A 122 -10.02 -9.98 15.64
C LEU A 122 -9.54 -11.00 16.67
N ILE A 123 -8.22 -11.11 16.88
CA ILE A 123 -7.64 -12.01 17.88
C ILE A 123 -8.16 -11.68 19.29
N ASN A 124 -8.19 -10.41 19.65
CA ASN A 124 -8.67 -9.99 20.97
C ASN A 124 -10.15 -10.35 21.19
N GLU A 125 -10.99 -10.22 20.16
CA GLU A 125 -12.40 -10.63 20.27
C GLU A 125 -12.56 -12.16 20.36
N ILE A 126 -11.75 -12.93 19.64
CA ILE A 126 -11.74 -14.39 19.73
C ILE A 126 -11.33 -14.85 21.13
N ILE A 127 -10.26 -14.27 21.69
CA ILE A 127 -9.78 -14.58 23.03
C ILE A 127 -10.87 -14.29 24.06
N LYS A 128 -11.51 -13.12 23.99
CA LYS A 128 -12.60 -12.73 24.88
C LYS A 128 -13.76 -13.73 24.85
N ILE A 129 -14.18 -14.17 23.67
CA ILE A 129 -15.26 -15.15 23.52
C ILE A 129 -14.85 -16.49 24.14
N LYS A 130 -13.61 -16.92 23.91
CA LYS A 130 -13.06 -18.17 24.47
C LYS A 130 -12.96 -18.13 25.98
N ASP A 131 -12.48 -17.03 26.56
CA ASP A 131 -12.35 -16.85 28.02
C ASP A 131 -13.70 -16.87 28.73
N LEU A 132 -14.76 -16.43 28.04
CA LEU A 132 -16.13 -16.51 28.54
C LEU A 132 -16.78 -17.90 28.34
N GLY A 133 -16.07 -18.87 27.75
CA GLY A 133 -16.62 -20.20 27.45
C GLY A 133 -17.71 -20.18 26.37
N LEU A 134 -17.78 -19.10 25.56
CA LEU A 134 -18.79 -18.94 24.51
C LEU A 134 -18.31 -19.54 23.18
N THR A 135 -19.27 -19.93 22.35
CA THR A 135 -18.97 -20.37 20.97
C THR A 135 -18.78 -19.19 20.02
N ILE A 136 -17.85 -19.35 19.09
CA ILE A 136 -17.65 -18.39 17.99
C ILE A 136 -18.90 -18.45 17.08
N ASN A 137 -19.52 -17.30 16.88
CA ASN A 137 -20.72 -17.16 16.06
C ASN A 137 -20.75 -15.80 15.34
N LYS A 138 -21.84 -15.48 14.66
CA LYS A 138 -22.01 -14.21 13.91
C LYS A 138 -21.80 -12.93 14.77
N ASN A 139 -21.92 -13.01 16.09
CA ASN A 139 -21.67 -11.85 16.95
C ASN A 139 -20.21 -11.42 16.91
N LEU A 140 -19.25 -12.36 16.79
CA LEU A 140 -17.84 -12.04 16.57
C LEU A 140 -17.65 -11.13 15.35
N LEU A 141 -18.29 -11.49 14.24
CA LEU A 141 -18.15 -10.74 12.97
C LEU A 141 -18.73 -9.34 13.08
N LYS A 142 -19.86 -9.20 13.78
CA LYS A 142 -20.49 -7.92 14.06
C LYS A 142 -19.62 -7.03 14.95
N GLU A 143 -19.07 -7.58 16.03
CA GLU A 143 -18.17 -6.86 16.95
C GLU A 143 -16.89 -6.43 16.22
N PHE A 144 -16.28 -7.32 15.44
CA PHE A 144 -15.13 -6.99 14.61
C PHE A 144 -15.45 -5.82 13.67
N GLN A 145 -16.54 -5.89 12.90
CA GLN A 145 -16.95 -4.80 12.02
C GLN A 145 -17.15 -3.49 12.78
N THR A 146 -17.84 -3.52 13.91
CA THR A 146 -18.13 -2.33 14.72
C THR A 146 -16.86 -1.66 15.21
N LYS A 147 -15.88 -2.44 15.66
CA LYS A 147 -14.61 -1.94 16.20
C LYS A 147 -13.64 -1.44 15.14
N THR A 148 -13.66 -2.04 13.96
CA THR A 148 -12.69 -1.72 12.91
C THR A 148 -13.18 -0.67 11.93
N LYS A 149 -14.48 -0.61 11.65
CA LYS A 149 -15.04 0.19 10.56
C LYS A 149 -14.75 1.69 10.67
N SER A 150 -14.89 2.28 11.85
CA SER A 150 -14.64 3.70 12.07
C SER A 150 -13.15 4.04 11.86
N TYR A 151 -12.26 3.20 12.37
CA TYR A 151 -10.82 3.37 12.18
C TYR A 151 -10.42 3.21 10.71
N ASN A 152 -10.92 2.18 10.04
CA ASN A 152 -10.61 1.94 8.63
C ASN A 152 -11.11 3.08 7.76
N PHE A 153 -12.28 3.63 8.04
CA PHE A 153 -12.82 4.78 7.33
C PHE A 153 -11.97 6.04 7.53
N LEU A 154 -11.66 6.38 8.78
CA LEU A 154 -10.83 7.56 9.10
C LEU A 154 -9.43 7.44 8.49
N TYR A 155 -8.81 6.27 8.66
CA TYR A 155 -7.46 6.02 8.19
C TYR A 155 -7.36 6.07 6.66
N SER A 156 -8.29 5.42 5.97
CA SER A 156 -8.36 5.41 4.51
C SER A 156 -8.57 6.81 3.94
N ASN A 157 -9.45 7.61 4.55
CA ASN A 157 -9.68 8.99 4.13
C ASN A 157 -8.46 9.89 4.41
N SER A 158 -7.76 9.68 5.52
CA SER A 158 -6.53 10.42 5.82
C SER A 158 -5.44 10.17 4.79
N ILE A 159 -5.25 8.92 4.35
CA ILE A 159 -4.30 8.57 3.29
C ILE A 159 -4.68 9.26 1.97
N ASN A 160 -5.97 9.24 1.61
CA ASN A 160 -6.46 9.93 0.41
C ASN A 160 -6.25 11.46 0.50
N LEU A 161 -6.45 12.03 1.68
CA LEU A 161 -6.23 13.46 1.89
C LEU A 161 -4.75 13.82 1.70
N ILE A 162 -3.85 13.05 2.29
CA ILE A 162 -2.39 13.22 2.12
C ILE A 162 -2.03 13.14 0.63
N GLU A 163 -2.49 12.10 -0.07
CA GLU A 163 -2.21 11.97 -1.51
C GLU A 163 -2.75 13.17 -2.31
N SER A 164 -3.93 13.66 -1.97
CA SER A 164 -4.54 14.82 -2.63
C SER A 164 -3.76 16.10 -2.35
N PHE A 165 -3.29 16.31 -1.13
CA PHE A 165 -2.49 17.46 -0.73
C PHE A 165 -1.20 17.56 -1.56
N PHE A 166 -0.48 16.46 -1.72
CA PHE A 166 0.74 16.44 -2.54
C PHE A 166 0.49 16.57 -4.06
N LYS A 167 -0.76 16.47 -4.51
CA LYS A 167 -1.15 16.73 -5.90
C LYS A 167 -1.44 18.20 -6.20
N ILE A 168 -1.70 19.02 -5.18
CA ILE A 168 -2.10 20.44 -5.32
C ILE A 168 -0.87 21.36 -5.40
N ASP A 169 0.22 21.04 -4.72
CA ASP A 169 1.42 21.89 -4.59
C ASP A 169 2.48 21.69 -5.69
N ASN A 170 2.11 21.15 -6.85
CA ASN A 170 3.00 20.97 -8.00
C ASN A 170 2.26 21.37 -9.30
#